data_7f69592ebba91857852406b11fc2a65b
#
_entry.id   7f69592ebba91857852406b11fc2a65b
#
_cell.length_a   1.000
_cell.length_b   1.000
_cell.length_c   1.000
_cell.angle_alpha   90.00
_cell.angle_beta   90.00
_cell.angle_gamma   90.00
#
_symmetry.space_group_name_H-M   'P 1'
#
loop_
_entity.id
_entity.type
_entity.pdbx_description
1 polymer ?
#
loop_
_entity_poly.entity_id
_entity_poly.type
_entity_poly.pdbx_seq_one_letter_code
_entity_poly.pdbx_strand_id
1 'polypeptide(L)'
;MIELRPFAKLGGADHGWLKAKHHFSFASYHDPNNMGHGALRVWNDDEIAPNTGFPAHPHRDMEIITYVRDGAITHQDSMGNTGRTEAGDVQVMSAGSGVRHSEYNLEGETTRLFQIWIEPTESGGKPSWGAKRSPKVIAPGVS
;
A
#
# COMPACT_ATOMS: atom_id res chain seq x y z
N MET A 1 -5.63 18.75 -18.72
CA MET A 1 -6.02 17.57 -19.54
C MET A 1 -6.28 16.38 -18.65
N ILE A 2 -7.36 15.67 -18.89
CA ILE A 2 -7.67 14.44 -18.14
C ILE A 2 -7.18 13.25 -18.96
N GLU A 3 -6.34 12.42 -18.34
CA GLU A 3 -5.87 11.17 -18.94
C GLU A 3 -6.56 10.00 -18.24
N LEU A 4 -7.23 9.16 -19.00
CA LEU A 4 -7.87 7.95 -18.50
C LEU A 4 -6.90 6.77 -18.60
N ARG A 5 -6.75 6.04 -17.50
CA ARG A 5 -5.92 4.82 -17.45
C ARG A 5 -6.78 3.66 -16.96
N PRO A 6 -7.47 2.96 -17.89
CA PRO A 6 -8.35 1.85 -17.52
C PRO A 6 -7.61 0.77 -16.73
N PHE A 7 -8.25 0.24 -15.70
CA PHE A 7 -7.70 -0.81 -14.84
C PHE A 7 -7.17 -2.00 -15.65
N ALA A 8 -7.91 -2.42 -16.69
CA ALA A 8 -7.52 -3.56 -17.51
C ALA A 8 -6.23 -3.34 -18.32
N LYS A 9 -5.82 -2.08 -18.49
CA LYS A 9 -4.61 -1.71 -19.26
C LYS A 9 -3.41 -1.43 -18.36
N LEU A 10 -3.56 -1.50 -17.04
CA LEU A 10 -2.45 -1.31 -16.12
C LEU A 10 -1.50 -2.49 -16.21
N GLY A 11 -0.22 -2.23 -15.93
CA GLY A 11 0.75 -3.27 -15.68
C GLY A 11 0.32 -4.12 -14.50
N GLY A 12 0.87 -5.30 -14.35
CA GLY A 12 0.47 -6.15 -13.25
C GLY A 12 1.40 -7.32 -13.00
N ALA A 13 1.16 -7.98 -11.88
CA ALA A 13 1.83 -9.20 -11.50
C ALA A 13 0.83 -10.11 -10.79
N ASP A 14 0.99 -11.41 -10.99
CA ASP A 14 0.20 -12.42 -10.31
C ASP A 14 1.16 -13.48 -9.77
N HIS A 15 1.34 -13.49 -8.45
CA HIS A 15 2.20 -14.44 -7.74
C HIS A 15 1.39 -15.53 -7.03
N GLY A 16 0.11 -15.68 -7.37
CA GLY A 16 -0.81 -16.57 -6.70
C GLY A 16 -1.43 -15.96 -5.45
N TRP A 17 -0.61 -15.64 -4.46
CA TRP A 17 -1.07 -15.00 -3.22
C TRP A 17 -1.28 -13.49 -3.36
N LEU A 18 -0.63 -12.89 -4.35
CA LEU A 18 -0.69 -11.46 -4.64
C LEU A 18 -1.07 -11.25 -6.10
N LYS A 19 -2.15 -10.50 -6.33
CA LYS A 19 -2.50 -9.97 -7.64
C LYS A 19 -2.38 -8.46 -7.56
N ALA A 20 -1.47 -7.89 -8.35
CA ALA A 20 -1.17 -6.47 -8.33
C ALA A 20 -1.39 -5.84 -9.69
N LYS A 21 -1.93 -4.62 -9.68
CA LYS A 21 -2.01 -3.74 -10.84
C LYS A 21 -1.18 -2.49 -10.58
N HIS A 22 -0.34 -2.14 -11.52
CA HIS A 22 0.62 -1.04 -11.38
C HIS A 22 0.29 0.10 -12.32
N HIS A 23 0.17 1.32 -11.77
CA HIS A 23 0.04 2.54 -12.56
C HIS A 23 1.39 3.02 -13.10
N PHE A 24 2.48 2.70 -12.39
CA PHE A 24 3.84 3.10 -12.74
C PHE A 24 4.76 1.88 -12.73
N SER A 25 5.96 2.03 -13.27
CA SER A 25 6.97 0.97 -13.22
C SER A 25 7.23 0.54 -11.77
N PHE A 26 7.23 -0.74 -11.52
CA PHE A 26 7.39 -1.32 -10.19
C PHE A 26 7.93 -2.75 -10.29
N ALA A 27 8.90 -3.09 -9.46
CA ALA A 27 9.52 -4.41 -9.47
C ALA A 27 9.99 -4.80 -10.88
N SER A 28 9.48 -5.91 -11.43
CA SER A 28 9.81 -6.35 -12.78
C SER A 28 8.99 -5.65 -13.89
N TYR A 29 7.91 -4.94 -13.53
CA TYR A 29 7.15 -4.16 -14.50
C TYR A 29 7.90 -2.87 -14.82
N HIS A 30 8.18 -2.65 -16.10
CA HIS A 30 8.87 -1.44 -16.55
C HIS A 30 8.12 -0.82 -17.74
N ASP A 31 7.68 0.41 -17.53
CA ASP A 31 7.09 1.25 -18.58
C ASP A 31 7.79 2.61 -18.54
N PRO A 32 8.66 2.92 -19.51
CA PRO A 32 9.42 4.17 -19.50
C PRO A 32 8.54 5.43 -19.57
N ASN A 33 7.28 5.30 -20.01
CA ASN A 33 6.35 6.43 -20.05
C ASN A 33 5.63 6.64 -18.72
N ASN A 34 5.75 5.71 -17.76
CA ASN A 34 5.07 5.73 -16.48
C ASN A 34 6.01 5.34 -15.35
N MET A 35 7.05 6.13 -15.13
CA MET A 35 8.02 5.95 -14.03
C MET A 35 7.57 6.64 -12.75
N GLY A 36 6.58 7.50 -12.84
CA GLY A 36 6.06 8.30 -11.73
C GLY A 36 5.40 9.57 -12.25
N HIS A 37 4.86 10.36 -11.34
CA HIS A 37 4.27 11.65 -11.64
C HIS A 37 4.60 12.63 -10.51
N GLY A 38 5.48 13.60 -10.76
CA GLY A 38 6.01 14.45 -9.70
C GLY A 38 6.69 13.63 -8.62
N ALA A 39 6.29 13.80 -7.35
CA ALA A 39 6.77 13.00 -6.23
C ALA A 39 6.12 11.63 -6.13
N LEU A 40 5.03 11.39 -6.83
CA LEU A 40 4.32 10.10 -6.82
C LEU A 40 5.11 9.07 -7.64
N ARG A 41 5.52 7.97 -6.99
CA ARG A 41 6.37 6.94 -7.62
C ARG A 41 5.65 5.63 -7.85
N VAL A 42 4.75 5.26 -6.93
CA VAL A 42 4.04 3.99 -6.99
C VAL A 42 2.57 4.22 -6.67
N TRP A 43 1.71 3.63 -7.45
CA TRP A 43 0.30 3.46 -7.13
C TRP A 43 -0.10 2.08 -7.61
N ASN A 44 -0.22 1.18 -6.66
CA ASN A 44 -0.61 -0.20 -6.92
C ASN A 44 -1.99 -0.48 -6.36
N ASP A 45 -2.73 -1.32 -7.07
CA ASP A 45 -4.00 -1.87 -6.63
C ASP A 45 -3.75 -3.37 -6.40
N ASP A 46 -3.73 -3.76 -5.13
CA ASP A 46 -3.31 -5.09 -4.71
C ASP A 46 -4.46 -5.92 -4.16
N GLU A 47 -4.49 -7.20 -4.53
CA GLU A 47 -5.31 -8.22 -3.91
C GLU A 47 -4.39 -9.25 -3.24
N ILE A 48 -4.55 -9.43 -1.93
CA ILE A 48 -3.71 -10.30 -1.12
C ILE A 48 -4.56 -11.43 -0.57
N ALA A 49 -4.20 -12.66 -0.88
CA ALA A 49 -4.92 -13.86 -0.44
C ALA A 49 -4.89 -14.01 1.10
N PRO A 50 -5.88 -14.72 1.68
CA PRO A 50 -5.91 -14.96 3.12
C PRO A 50 -4.63 -15.62 3.65
N ASN A 51 -4.19 -15.20 4.81
CA ASN A 51 -3.03 -15.76 5.53
C ASN A 51 -1.73 -15.70 4.73
N THR A 52 -1.60 -14.71 3.86
CA THR A 52 -0.39 -14.43 3.08
C THR A 52 -0.01 -12.97 3.23
N GLY A 53 1.16 -12.61 2.74
CA GLY A 53 1.58 -11.22 2.76
C GLY A 53 3.02 -11.04 2.34
N PHE A 54 3.50 -9.82 2.54
CA PHE A 54 4.88 -9.44 2.26
C PHE A 54 5.72 -9.69 3.51
N PRO A 55 6.70 -10.61 3.44
CA PRO A 55 7.61 -10.82 4.56
C PRO A 55 8.48 -9.58 4.80
N ALA A 56 9.19 -9.55 5.91
CA ALA A 56 9.99 -8.40 6.30
C ALA A 56 10.94 -7.96 5.18
N HIS A 57 10.86 -6.71 4.81
CA HIS A 57 11.65 -6.10 3.74
C HIS A 57 11.97 -4.64 4.10
N PRO A 58 13.08 -4.09 3.58
CA PRO A 58 13.50 -2.74 3.94
C PRO A 58 12.92 -1.68 3.00
N HIS A 59 12.78 -0.48 3.55
CA HIS A 59 12.51 0.74 2.79
C HIS A 59 13.39 1.87 3.32
N ARG A 60 13.64 2.86 2.48
CA ARG A 60 14.38 4.08 2.82
C ARG A 60 13.84 5.25 1.99
N ASP A 61 13.74 6.41 2.63
CA ASP A 61 13.40 7.69 1.98
C ASP A 61 12.16 7.58 1.07
N MET A 62 11.10 7.03 1.64
CA MET A 62 9.83 6.86 0.95
C MET A 62 8.69 7.02 1.93
N GLU A 63 7.65 7.74 1.51
CA GLU A 63 6.38 7.80 2.21
C GLU A 63 5.46 6.76 1.59
N ILE A 64 5.03 5.78 2.38
CA ILE A 64 4.20 4.68 1.91
C ILE A 64 2.83 4.77 2.58
N ILE A 65 1.81 4.96 1.75
CA ILE A 65 0.42 5.09 2.19
C ILE A 65 -0.32 3.85 1.74
N THR A 66 -1.04 3.22 2.66
CA THR A 66 -1.90 2.09 2.36
C THR A 66 -3.34 2.45 2.70
N TYR A 67 -4.21 2.39 1.71
CA TYR A 67 -5.66 2.55 1.90
C TYR A 67 -6.33 1.20 1.67
N VAL A 68 -6.97 0.66 2.70
CA VAL A 68 -7.62 -0.65 2.62
C VAL A 68 -9.05 -0.47 2.13
N ARG A 69 -9.40 -1.20 1.07
CA ARG A 69 -10.74 -1.19 0.49
C ARG A 69 -11.63 -2.30 1.03
N ASP A 70 -11.07 -3.51 1.14
CA ASP A 70 -11.74 -4.69 1.70
C ASP A 70 -10.77 -5.46 2.58
N GLY A 71 -11.30 -6.04 3.65
CA GLY A 71 -10.48 -6.83 4.58
C GLY A 71 -9.64 -5.98 5.50
N ALA A 72 -8.45 -6.45 5.81
CA ALA A 72 -7.50 -5.75 6.66
C ALA A 72 -6.08 -6.19 6.36
N ILE A 73 -5.13 -5.32 6.70
CA ILE A 73 -3.70 -5.61 6.62
C ILE A 73 -3.06 -5.42 7.99
N THR A 74 -2.20 -6.35 8.39
CA THR A 74 -1.48 -6.28 9.66
C THR A 74 -0.01 -5.94 9.39
N HIS A 75 0.43 -4.85 9.99
CA HIS A 75 1.78 -4.31 9.89
C HIS A 75 2.60 -4.62 11.13
N GLN A 76 3.87 -4.98 10.92
CA GLN A 76 4.90 -5.03 11.96
C GLN A 76 6.16 -4.38 11.42
N ASP A 77 6.90 -3.66 12.25
CA ASP A 77 8.13 -3.02 11.81
C ASP A 77 9.26 -3.09 12.85
N SER A 78 10.45 -2.70 12.38
CA SER A 78 11.67 -2.70 13.19
C SER A 78 11.68 -1.62 14.27
N MET A 79 10.71 -0.73 14.29
CA MET A 79 10.55 0.30 15.32
C MET A 79 9.69 -0.19 16.49
N GLY A 80 9.15 -1.40 16.42
CA GLY A 80 8.26 -1.96 17.44
C GLY A 80 6.79 -1.67 17.21
N ASN A 81 6.40 -1.10 16.07
CA ASN A 81 4.99 -0.88 15.76
C ASN A 81 4.35 -2.18 15.28
N THR A 82 3.13 -2.40 15.72
CA THR A 82 2.25 -3.47 15.25
C THR A 82 0.84 -2.91 15.19
N GLY A 83 0.16 -3.12 14.07
CA GLY A 83 -1.20 -2.63 13.94
C GLY A 83 -1.95 -3.25 12.78
N ARG A 84 -3.26 -3.28 12.93
CA ARG A 84 -4.19 -3.76 11.92
C ARG A 84 -4.97 -2.59 11.34
N THR A 85 -4.95 -2.45 10.02
CA THR A 85 -5.68 -1.41 9.29
C THR A 85 -6.79 -2.09 8.50
N GLU A 86 -8.03 -1.73 8.76
CA GLU A 86 -9.21 -2.37 8.15
C GLU A 86 -9.82 -1.51 7.05
N ALA A 87 -10.78 -2.09 6.33
CA ALA A 87 -11.45 -1.43 5.22
C ALA A 87 -11.95 -0.03 5.58
N GLY A 88 -11.62 0.94 4.73
CA GLY A 88 -11.93 2.35 4.92
C GLY A 88 -10.87 3.12 5.71
N ASP A 89 -9.92 2.45 6.31
CA ASP A 89 -8.85 3.09 7.09
C ASP A 89 -7.58 3.23 6.27
N VAL A 90 -6.69 4.08 6.77
CA VAL A 90 -5.41 4.37 6.10
C VAL A 90 -4.28 4.19 7.10
N GLN A 91 -3.15 3.65 6.63
CA GLN A 91 -1.89 3.70 7.36
C GLN A 91 -0.84 4.43 6.55
N VAL A 92 0.07 5.09 7.25
CA VAL A 92 1.17 5.83 6.65
C VAL A 92 2.47 5.42 7.32
N MET A 93 3.46 5.04 6.52
CA MET A 93 4.80 4.76 6.99
C MET A 93 5.78 5.72 6.32
N SER A 94 6.51 6.47 7.13
CA SER A 94 7.65 7.26 6.68
C SER A 94 8.90 6.42 6.89
N ALA A 95 9.53 5.99 5.81
CA ALA A 95 10.70 5.12 5.92
C ALA A 95 11.94 5.85 6.42
N GLY A 96 12.07 7.14 6.10
CA GLY A 96 13.17 7.99 6.59
C GLY A 96 14.55 7.38 6.35
N SER A 97 15.36 7.33 7.40
CA SER A 97 16.72 6.77 7.33
C SER A 97 16.77 5.26 7.17
N GLY A 98 15.64 4.60 7.30
CA GLY A 98 15.50 3.16 7.06
C GLY A 98 14.58 2.48 8.05
N VAL A 99 13.78 1.54 7.53
CA VAL A 99 12.87 0.71 8.31
C VAL A 99 12.73 -0.64 7.60
N ARG A 100 12.53 -1.69 8.38
CA ARG A 100 12.11 -2.99 7.86
C ARG A 100 10.69 -3.24 8.35
N HIS A 101 9.83 -3.72 7.47
CA HIS A 101 8.46 -4.05 7.85
C HIS A 101 7.94 -5.28 7.12
N SER A 102 6.90 -5.84 7.69
CA SER A 102 6.09 -6.88 7.06
C SER A 102 4.64 -6.43 7.03
N GLU A 103 3.92 -6.90 6.02
CA GLU A 103 2.50 -6.62 5.86
C GLU A 103 1.79 -7.92 5.48
N TYR A 104 0.92 -8.42 6.35
CA TYR A 104 0.21 -9.69 6.15
C TYR A 104 -1.29 -9.51 6.18
N ASN A 105 -1.96 -10.23 5.31
CA ASN A 105 -3.39 -10.46 5.43
C ASN A 105 -3.61 -11.64 6.37
N LEU A 106 -3.91 -11.35 7.62
CA LEU A 106 -4.21 -12.37 8.64
C LEU A 106 -5.71 -12.65 8.75
N GLU A 107 -6.49 -12.21 7.76
CA GLU A 107 -7.94 -12.41 7.72
C GLU A 107 -8.29 -13.71 6.98
N GLY A 108 -9.54 -14.12 7.10
CA GLY A 108 -10.06 -15.30 6.40
C GLY A 108 -10.49 -15.08 4.96
N GLU A 109 -10.39 -13.84 4.46
CA GLU A 109 -10.80 -13.44 3.13
C GLU A 109 -9.72 -12.61 2.45
N THR A 110 -9.83 -12.45 1.12
CA THR A 110 -8.92 -11.61 0.36
C THR A 110 -8.97 -10.16 0.83
N THR A 111 -7.81 -9.55 1.02
CA THR A 111 -7.69 -8.12 1.31
C THR A 111 -7.40 -7.38 0.01
N ARG A 112 -8.12 -6.27 -0.23
CA ARG A 112 -7.90 -5.38 -1.35
C ARG A 112 -7.48 -4.02 -0.82
N LEU A 113 -6.39 -3.49 -1.36
CA LEU A 113 -5.84 -2.22 -0.92
C LEU A 113 -5.13 -1.48 -2.06
N PHE A 114 -4.98 -0.16 -1.86
CA PHE A 114 -4.06 0.63 -2.65
C PHE A 114 -2.77 0.80 -1.87
N GLN A 115 -1.63 0.68 -2.55
CA GLN A 115 -0.34 1.13 -2.05
C GLN A 115 0.14 2.31 -2.86
N ILE A 116 0.46 3.40 -2.17
CA ILE A 116 0.85 4.66 -2.78
C ILE A 116 2.19 5.07 -2.18
N TRP A 117 3.21 5.24 -3.04
CA TRP A 117 4.55 5.64 -2.60
C TRP A 117 4.86 7.02 -3.12
N ILE A 118 5.21 7.91 -2.20
CA ILE A 118 5.55 9.31 -2.49
C ILE A 118 6.98 9.55 -2.04
N GLU A 119 7.79 10.13 -2.93
CA GLU A 119 9.14 10.53 -2.62
C GLU A 119 9.12 11.73 -1.66
N PRO A 120 9.80 11.64 -0.49
CA PRO A 120 9.80 12.76 0.46
C PRO A 120 10.64 13.92 -0.06
N THR A 121 10.38 15.11 0.47
CA THR A 121 11.14 16.32 0.11
C THR A 121 12.56 16.31 0.70
N GLU A 122 12.77 15.58 1.79
CA GLU A 122 14.05 15.46 2.46
C GLU A 122 14.36 13.99 2.72
N SER A 123 15.64 13.62 2.60
CA SER A 123 16.11 12.28 2.90
C SER A 123 16.59 12.16 4.35
N GLY A 124 16.65 10.93 4.85
CA GLY A 124 17.26 10.62 6.14
C GLY A 124 16.47 11.00 7.36
N GLY A 125 15.18 11.32 7.23
CA GLY A 125 14.32 11.64 8.36
C GLY A 125 14.13 10.46 9.31
N LYS A 126 13.51 10.72 10.46
CA LYS A 126 13.19 9.69 11.44
C LYS A 126 12.05 8.80 10.91
N PRO A 127 12.22 7.48 10.88
CA PRO A 127 11.14 6.60 10.46
C PRO A 127 9.96 6.63 11.45
N SER A 128 8.75 6.49 10.90
CA SER A 128 7.52 6.48 11.70
C SER A 128 6.43 5.66 11.01
N TRP A 129 5.47 5.23 11.79
CA TRP A 129 4.27 4.55 11.30
C TRP A 129 3.07 4.98 12.12
N GLY A 130 1.93 5.15 11.46
CA GLY A 130 0.68 5.43 12.12
C GLY A 130 -0.50 5.02 11.25
N ALA A 131 -1.63 4.77 11.90
CA ALA A 131 -2.88 4.46 11.23
C ALA A 131 -3.96 5.44 11.68
N LYS A 132 -4.84 5.79 10.73
CA LYS A 132 -5.98 6.65 11.01
C LYS A 132 -7.25 5.93 10.61
N ARG A 133 -8.16 5.83 11.56
CA ARG A 133 -9.48 5.27 11.32
C ARG A 133 -10.38 6.32 10.70
N SER A 134 -11.12 5.90 9.67
CA SER A 134 -12.16 6.73 9.09
C SER A 134 -13.47 6.49 9.83
N PRO A 135 -14.33 7.51 9.95
CA PRO A 135 -15.68 7.30 10.44
C PRO A 135 -16.41 6.28 9.56
N LYS A 136 -16.97 5.26 10.19
CA LYS A 136 -17.80 4.27 9.48
C LYS A 136 -19.23 4.78 9.52
N VAL A 137 -19.69 5.38 8.44
CA VAL A 137 -21.05 5.88 8.34
C VAL A 137 -21.97 4.73 7.98
N ILE A 138 -22.91 4.42 8.88
CA ILE A 138 -24.00 3.50 8.58
C ILE A 138 -25.15 4.34 8.04
N ALA A 139 -25.49 4.16 6.75
CA ALA A 139 -26.62 4.84 6.16
C ALA A 139 -27.93 4.43 6.87
N PRO A 140 -28.93 5.34 6.97
CA PRO A 140 -30.21 5.00 7.56
C PRO A 140 -30.81 3.77 6.91
N GLY A 141 -31.25 2.80 7.74
CA GLY A 141 -31.83 1.55 7.25
C GLY A 141 -30.82 0.49 6.82
N VAL A 142 -29.55 0.75 6.95
CA VAL A 142 -28.44 -0.18 6.69
C VAL A 142 -27.72 -0.44 8.00
N SER A 143 -27.53 -1.69 8.32
CA SER A 143 -26.83 -2.10 9.55
C SER A 143 -25.71 -3.05 9.23
#